data_4cb0df1feb95ec29a6da56fa95233b3b
#
_entry.id   4cb0df1feb95ec29a6da56fa95233b3b
#
_cell.length_a   1.000
_cell.length_b   1.000
_cell.length_c   1.000
_cell.angle_alpha   90.00
_cell.angle_beta   90.00
_cell.angle_gamma   90.00
#
_symmetry.space_group_name_H-M   'P 1'
#
loop_
_entity.id
_entity.type
_entity.pdbx_description
1 polymer ?
#
loop_
_entity_poly.entity_id
_entity_poly.type
_entity_poly.pdbx_seq_one_letter_code
_entity_poly.pdbx_strand_id
1 'polypeptide(L)'
;MLMEISRDARGVDLDKLKEEIHKKRKEEWIEAWFSIEALAVSKETVESSIKELISNLSSFPDVFVYEHKMHGTVLVKEPMKDISEAYSQIADIKLFTKDLITMINISAVFGPSSVEIIGPKKKVVEMGEIQNTCNALAALVHQFAAAGMGGIVISPQ
;
A
#
# COMPACT_ATOMS: atom_id res chain seq x y z
N MET A 1 -37.77 -13.87 7.78
CA MET A 1 -36.93 -14.22 6.64
C MET A 1 -35.46 -13.93 7.03
N LEU A 2 -34.74 -14.98 7.37
CA LEU A 2 -33.33 -14.86 7.67
C LEU A 2 -32.58 -14.65 6.35
N MET A 3 -32.06 -13.44 6.13
CA MET A 3 -31.09 -13.24 5.05
C MET A 3 -29.86 -14.09 5.35
N GLU A 4 -29.61 -15.10 4.52
CA GLU A 4 -28.32 -15.81 4.56
C GLU A 4 -27.22 -14.79 4.27
N ILE A 5 -26.41 -14.51 5.29
CA ILE A 5 -25.23 -13.67 5.15
C ILE A 5 -24.21 -14.48 4.38
N SER A 6 -24.00 -14.11 3.13
CA SER A 6 -22.94 -14.71 2.31
C SER A 6 -21.58 -14.32 2.89
N ARG A 7 -20.85 -15.28 3.43
CA ARG A 7 -19.49 -15.10 3.94
C ARG A 7 -18.52 -15.89 3.09
N ASP A 8 -17.35 -15.34 2.85
CA ASP A 8 -16.25 -16.09 2.26
C ASP A 8 -15.62 -17.05 3.30
N ALA A 9 -14.65 -17.86 2.86
CA ALA A 9 -13.94 -18.81 3.73
C ALA A 9 -13.21 -18.15 4.92
N ARG A 10 -13.06 -16.82 4.94
CA ARG A 10 -12.43 -16.02 6.00
C ARG A 10 -13.46 -15.43 6.97
N GLY A 11 -14.76 -15.66 6.74
CA GLY A 11 -15.85 -15.12 7.57
C GLY A 11 -16.20 -13.66 7.25
N VAL A 12 -15.74 -13.14 6.13
CA VAL A 12 -16.05 -11.78 5.67
C VAL A 12 -17.47 -11.73 5.12
N ASP A 13 -18.25 -10.73 5.55
CA ASP A 13 -19.54 -10.43 4.98
C ASP A 13 -19.39 -9.81 3.59
N LEU A 14 -19.58 -10.62 2.55
CA LEU A 14 -19.38 -10.22 1.17
C LEU A 14 -20.36 -9.14 0.72
N ASP A 15 -21.59 -9.12 1.24
CA ASP A 15 -22.58 -8.13 0.87
C ASP A 15 -22.20 -6.75 1.43
N LYS A 16 -21.78 -6.69 2.69
CA LYS A 16 -21.26 -5.46 3.30
C LYS A 16 -20.00 -4.96 2.59
N LEU A 17 -19.10 -5.86 2.23
CA LEU A 17 -17.88 -5.51 1.50
C LEU A 17 -18.23 -4.89 0.14
N LYS A 18 -19.16 -5.47 -0.61
CA LYS A 18 -19.63 -4.93 -1.89
C LYS A 18 -20.29 -3.56 -1.73
N GLU A 19 -21.07 -3.36 -0.69
CA GLU A 19 -21.67 -2.07 -0.37
C GLU A 19 -20.63 -1.00 -0.08
N GLU A 20 -19.62 -1.33 0.73
CA GLU A 20 -18.52 -0.42 1.03
C GLU A 20 -17.68 -0.06 -0.21
N ILE A 21 -17.39 -1.03 -1.06
CA ILE A 21 -16.70 -0.80 -2.33
C ILE A 21 -17.51 0.14 -3.22
N HIS A 22 -18.81 -0.13 -3.37
CA HIS A 22 -19.71 0.72 -4.15
C HIS A 22 -19.77 2.14 -3.61
N LYS A 23 -19.88 2.28 -2.29
CA LYS A 23 -19.90 3.58 -1.61
C LYS A 23 -18.61 4.36 -1.88
N LYS A 24 -17.43 3.73 -1.74
CA LYS A 24 -16.14 4.36 -2.02
C LYS A 24 -16.03 4.84 -3.46
N ARG A 25 -16.48 4.04 -4.42
CA ARG A 25 -16.51 4.44 -5.84
C ARG A 25 -17.44 5.63 -6.08
N LYS A 26 -18.61 5.63 -5.44
CA LYS A 26 -19.58 6.72 -5.53
C LYS A 26 -19.07 8.02 -4.91
N GLU A 27 -18.31 7.92 -3.84
CA GLU A 27 -17.65 9.05 -3.16
C GLU A 27 -16.33 9.48 -3.86
N GLU A 28 -16.02 8.87 -5.00
CA GLU A 28 -14.83 9.15 -5.81
C GLU A 28 -13.49 8.97 -5.06
N TRP A 29 -13.44 8.01 -4.16
CA TRP A 29 -12.17 7.58 -3.58
C TRP A 29 -11.27 7.01 -4.69
N ILE A 30 -9.98 7.17 -4.52
CA ILE A 30 -9.00 6.64 -5.48
C ILE A 30 -8.82 5.15 -5.22
N GLU A 31 -9.13 4.35 -6.22
CA GLU A 31 -8.99 2.89 -6.18
C GLU A 31 -7.70 2.47 -6.86
N ALA A 32 -6.91 1.68 -6.17
CA ALA A 32 -5.60 1.25 -6.67
C ALA A 32 -5.31 -0.21 -6.38
N TRP A 33 -4.43 -0.76 -7.17
CA TRP A 33 -3.82 -2.06 -6.97
C TRP A 33 -2.32 -1.89 -6.70
N PHE A 34 -1.89 -2.32 -5.54
CA PHE A 34 -0.48 -2.34 -5.13
C PHE A 34 0.08 -3.73 -5.26
N SER A 35 1.25 -3.85 -5.84
CA SER A 35 2.06 -5.05 -5.76
C SER A 35 3.26 -4.74 -4.85
N ILE A 36 3.38 -5.44 -3.74
CA ILE A 36 4.42 -5.20 -2.74
C ILE A 36 5.26 -6.46 -2.60
N GLU A 37 6.58 -6.30 -2.69
CA GLU A 37 7.54 -7.37 -2.50
C GLU A 37 8.30 -7.17 -1.19
N ALA A 38 8.45 -8.24 -0.43
CA ALA A 38 9.33 -8.30 0.72
C ALA A 38 10.42 -9.36 0.51
N LEU A 39 11.57 -9.13 1.09
CA LEU A 39 12.72 -10.02 1.05
C LEU A 39 13.22 -10.26 2.47
N ALA A 40 13.45 -11.52 2.83
CA ALA A 40 13.97 -11.89 4.14
C ALA A 40 14.80 -13.17 4.05
N VAL A 41 15.62 -13.41 5.08
CA VAL A 41 16.51 -14.57 5.14
C VAL A 41 15.80 -15.89 5.43
N SER A 42 14.55 -15.86 5.90
CA SER A 42 13.73 -17.05 6.12
C SER A 42 12.30 -16.89 5.61
N LYS A 43 11.65 -18.02 5.29
CA LYS A 43 10.24 -18.04 4.90
C LYS A 43 9.34 -17.44 5.95
N GLU A 44 9.51 -17.83 7.20
CA GLU A 44 8.70 -17.36 8.32
C GLU A 44 8.80 -15.83 8.47
N THR A 45 9.99 -15.29 8.32
CA THR A 45 10.24 -13.85 8.43
C THR A 45 9.58 -13.09 7.29
N VAL A 46 9.69 -13.55 6.04
CA VAL A 46 9.08 -12.86 4.90
C VAL A 46 7.56 -12.90 4.96
N GLU A 47 6.97 -14.05 5.31
CA GLU A 47 5.53 -14.19 5.48
C GLU A 47 4.99 -13.31 6.60
N SER A 48 5.67 -13.29 7.73
CA SER A 48 5.34 -12.43 8.87
C SER A 48 5.43 -10.95 8.51
N SER A 49 6.47 -10.56 7.80
CA SER A 49 6.67 -9.17 7.34
C SER A 49 5.57 -8.71 6.38
N ILE A 50 5.17 -9.54 5.43
CA ILE A 50 4.07 -9.24 4.51
C ILE A 50 2.73 -9.10 5.26
N LYS A 51 2.43 -9.99 6.20
CA LYS A 51 1.21 -9.93 7.01
C LYS A 51 1.16 -8.65 7.85
N GLU A 52 2.26 -8.29 8.48
CA GLU A 52 2.39 -7.06 9.25
C GLU A 52 2.20 -5.83 8.35
N LEU A 53 2.80 -5.83 7.17
CA LEU A 53 2.66 -4.75 6.20
C LEU A 53 1.21 -4.56 5.76
N ILE A 54 0.50 -5.66 5.42
CA ILE A 54 -0.92 -5.61 5.06
C ILE A 54 -1.76 -5.08 6.23
N SER A 55 -1.47 -5.52 7.46
CA SER A 55 -2.15 -5.04 8.67
C SER A 55 -1.94 -3.55 8.90
N ASN A 56 -0.71 -3.08 8.78
CA ASN A 56 -0.37 -1.67 8.93
C ASN A 56 -1.02 -0.80 7.86
N LEU A 57 -1.00 -1.26 6.61
CA LEU A 57 -1.67 -0.57 5.51
C LEU A 57 -3.18 -0.51 5.70
N SER A 58 -3.79 -1.60 6.16
CA SER A 58 -5.23 -1.68 6.43
C SER A 58 -5.67 -0.75 7.58
N SER A 59 -4.77 -0.44 8.49
CA SER A 59 -5.01 0.44 9.63
C SER A 59 -4.64 1.91 9.36
N PHE A 60 -4.09 2.20 8.19
CA PHE A 60 -3.68 3.56 7.84
C PHE A 60 -4.92 4.46 7.67
N PRO A 61 -4.90 5.69 8.21
CA PRO A 61 -6.05 6.60 8.10
C PRO A 61 -6.45 6.86 6.64
N ASP A 62 -7.76 6.92 6.39
CA ASP A 62 -8.32 7.18 5.05
C ASP A 62 -7.92 6.17 3.97
N VAL A 63 -7.55 4.96 4.39
CA VAL A 63 -7.29 3.80 3.53
C VAL A 63 -8.30 2.71 3.80
N PHE A 64 -8.81 2.11 2.76
CA PHE A 64 -9.71 0.96 2.82
C PHE A 64 -9.18 -0.17 1.94
N VAL A 65 -8.61 -1.20 2.57
CA VAL A 65 -8.16 -2.41 1.88
C VAL A 65 -9.33 -3.38 1.77
N TYR A 66 -9.70 -3.76 0.55
CA TYR A 66 -10.84 -4.64 0.34
C TYR A 66 -10.47 -6.03 -0.20
N GLU A 67 -9.26 -6.19 -0.73
CA GLU A 67 -8.78 -7.47 -1.21
C GLU A 67 -7.26 -7.53 -1.06
N HIS A 68 -6.75 -8.68 -0.66
CA HIS A 68 -5.32 -8.95 -0.70
C HIS A 68 -5.07 -10.42 -1.05
N LYS A 69 -3.99 -10.67 -1.76
CA LYS A 69 -3.52 -12.00 -2.11
C LYS A 69 -2.03 -12.09 -1.89
N MET A 70 -1.63 -13.01 -1.03
CA MET A 70 -0.22 -13.34 -0.83
C MET A 70 0.16 -14.46 -1.81
N HIS A 71 1.21 -14.25 -2.59
CA HIS A 71 1.79 -15.29 -3.43
C HIS A 71 2.69 -16.22 -2.60
N GLY A 72 3.07 -17.36 -3.17
CA GLY A 72 4.03 -18.26 -2.53
C GLY A 72 5.41 -17.61 -2.41
N THR A 73 6.18 -18.04 -1.42
CA THR A 73 7.56 -17.60 -1.25
C THR A 73 8.46 -18.18 -2.36
N VAL A 74 9.41 -17.37 -2.80
CA VAL A 74 10.39 -17.75 -3.82
C VAL A 74 11.79 -17.61 -3.25
N LEU A 75 12.61 -18.65 -3.44
CA LEU A 75 14.02 -18.60 -3.08
C LEU A 75 14.78 -17.73 -4.11
N VAL A 76 15.51 -16.75 -3.61
CA VAL A 76 16.36 -15.85 -4.40
C VAL A 76 17.81 -16.11 -4.02
N LYS A 77 18.66 -16.45 -5.00
CA LYS A 77 20.09 -16.62 -4.79
C LYS A 77 20.83 -15.31 -5.01
N GLU A 78 21.76 -15.03 -4.13
CA GLU A 78 22.61 -13.83 -4.18
C GLU A 78 21.82 -12.51 -4.34
N PRO A 79 20.80 -12.25 -3.49
CA PRO A 79 19.96 -11.05 -3.63
C PRO A 79 20.74 -9.75 -3.36
N MET A 80 21.79 -9.84 -2.56
CA MET A 80 22.67 -8.74 -2.18
C MET A 80 24.08 -9.26 -1.97
N LYS A 81 25.05 -8.34 -2.01
CA LYS A 81 26.42 -8.63 -1.61
C LYS A 81 26.42 -9.18 -0.16
N ASP A 82 27.12 -10.26 0.07
CA ASP A 82 27.26 -10.95 1.36
C ASP A 82 26.03 -11.72 1.85
N ILE A 83 24.96 -11.82 1.04
CA ILE A 83 23.78 -12.68 1.32
C ILE A 83 23.66 -13.71 0.21
N SER A 84 23.91 -14.99 0.54
CA SER A 84 23.89 -16.07 -0.43
C SER A 84 22.47 -16.45 -0.88
N GLU A 85 21.52 -16.43 0.04
CA GLU A 85 20.12 -16.83 -0.20
C GLU A 85 19.17 -15.97 0.62
N ALA A 86 18.01 -15.68 0.03
CA ALA A 86 16.89 -15.06 0.72
C ALA A 86 15.57 -15.59 0.13
N TYR A 87 14.48 -15.29 0.80
CA TYR A 87 13.13 -15.58 0.33
C TYR A 87 12.43 -14.28 -0.02
N SER A 88 11.83 -14.27 -1.22
CA SER A 88 10.97 -13.20 -1.68
C SER A 88 9.51 -13.63 -1.60
N GLN A 89 8.64 -12.69 -1.26
CA GLN A 89 7.19 -12.87 -1.33
C GLN A 89 6.54 -11.61 -1.85
N ILE A 90 5.57 -11.78 -2.75
CA ILE A 90 4.77 -10.71 -3.31
C ILE A 90 3.36 -10.79 -2.74
N ALA A 91 2.80 -9.64 -2.40
CA ALA A 91 1.39 -9.48 -2.10
C ALA A 91 0.76 -8.49 -3.06
N ASP A 92 -0.38 -8.88 -3.61
CA ASP A 92 -1.25 -7.99 -4.37
C ASP A 92 -2.34 -7.46 -3.44
N ILE A 93 -2.49 -6.14 -3.39
CA ILE A 93 -3.41 -5.47 -2.48
C ILE A 93 -4.26 -4.49 -3.27
N LYS A 94 -5.59 -4.65 -3.18
CA LYS A 94 -6.53 -3.70 -3.74
C LYS A 94 -7.11 -2.83 -2.63
N LEU A 95 -7.08 -1.54 -2.84
CA LEU A 95 -7.42 -0.57 -1.82
C LEU A 95 -8.03 0.70 -2.40
N PHE A 96 -8.65 1.47 -1.52
CA PHE A 96 -9.08 2.84 -1.77
C PHE A 96 -8.33 3.79 -0.86
N THR A 97 -8.04 4.97 -1.36
CA THR A 97 -7.67 6.12 -0.53
C THR A 97 -8.67 7.25 -0.71
N LYS A 98 -8.96 7.98 0.36
CA LYS A 98 -9.91 9.08 0.32
C LYS A 98 -9.47 10.20 -0.61
N ASP A 99 -8.19 10.52 -0.62
CA ASP A 99 -7.62 11.65 -1.34
C ASP A 99 -6.23 11.35 -1.92
N LEU A 100 -5.73 12.28 -2.71
CA LEU A 100 -4.44 12.16 -3.39
C LEU A 100 -3.27 12.13 -2.41
N ILE A 101 -3.31 12.93 -1.35
CA ILE A 101 -2.21 12.98 -0.37
C ILE A 101 -2.04 11.63 0.35
N THR A 102 -3.15 10.97 0.68
CA THR A 102 -3.12 9.63 1.29
C THR A 102 -2.51 8.62 0.34
N MET A 103 -2.88 8.64 -0.96
CA MET A 103 -2.31 7.75 -1.97
C MET A 103 -0.80 7.93 -2.09
N ILE A 104 -0.32 9.17 -2.13
CA ILE A 104 1.11 9.48 -2.21
C ILE A 104 1.83 9.03 -0.94
N ASN A 105 1.26 9.31 0.23
CA ASN A 105 1.85 8.91 1.51
C ASN A 105 2.02 7.40 1.63
N ILE A 106 1.00 6.61 1.34
CA ILE A 106 1.11 5.16 1.43
C ILE A 106 2.04 4.59 0.36
N SER A 107 2.08 5.17 -0.82
CA SER A 107 3.04 4.77 -1.87
C SER A 107 4.48 4.99 -1.41
N ALA A 108 4.76 6.09 -0.74
CA ALA A 108 6.08 6.39 -0.23
C ALA A 108 6.46 5.56 1.01
N VAL A 109 5.53 5.38 1.95
CA VAL A 109 5.77 4.65 3.20
C VAL A 109 5.89 3.14 2.97
N PHE A 110 5.02 2.56 2.17
CA PHE A 110 4.98 1.11 1.93
C PHE A 110 5.81 0.65 0.73
N GLY A 111 6.23 1.56 -0.13
CA GLY A 111 7.14 1.30 -1.24
C GLY A 111 6.73 0.17 -2.17
N PRO A 112 5.51 0.15 -2.72
CA PRO A 112 5.12 -0.90 -3.64
C PRO A 112 6.05 -0.97 -4.86
N SER A 113 6.27 -2.17 -5.38
CA SER A 113 7.02 -2.37 -6.61
C SER A 113 6.25 -1.88 -7.85
N SER A 114 4.92 -1.86 -7.76
CA SER A 114 4.05 -1.24 -8.76
C SER A 114 2.76 -0.73 -8.15
N VAL A 115 2.23 0.33 -8.75
CA VAL A 115 0.94 0.93 -8.44
C VAL A 115 0.14 1.05 -9.72
N GLU A 116 -1.06 0.51 -9.72
CA GLU A 116 -2.03 0.70 -10.80
C GLU A 116 -3.26 1.43 -10.25
N ILE A 117 -3.64 2.54 -10.87
CA ILE A 117 -4.87 3.23 -10.51
C ILE A 117 -6.03 2.61 -11.29
N ILE A 118 -6.97 2.03 -10.57
CA ILE A 118 -8.15 1.38 -11.14
C ILE A 118 -9.22 2.43 -11.47
N GLY A 119 -9.37 3.42 -10.63
CA GLY A 119 -10.32 4.51 -10.83
C GLY A 119 -10.24 5.59 -9.73
N PRO A 120 -10.93 6.70 -9.94
CA PRO A 120 -11.59 7.16 -11.16
C PRO A 120 -10.59 7.54 -12.26
N LYS A 121 -11.08 7.69 -13.50
CA LYS A 121 -10.22 8.12 -14.63
C LYS A 121 -9.72 9.56 -14.48
N LYS A 122 -10.51 10.38 -13.82
CA LYS A 122 -10.21 11.79 -13.55
C LYS A 122 -10.72 12.14 -12.17
N LYS A 123 -10.00 12.99 -11.48
CA LYS A 123 -10.38 13.54 -10.19
C LYS A 123 -10.07 15.03 -10.17
N VAL A 124 -11.02 15.82 -9.74
CA VAL A 124 -10.80 17.25 -9.49
C VAL A 124 -10.09 17.40 -8.15
N VAL A 125 -8.97 18.09 -8.17
CA VAL A 125 -8.15 18.33 -6.97
C VAL A 125 -8.02 19.84 -6.78
N GLU A 126 -8.33 20.31 -5.59
CA GLU A 126 -8.18 21.72 -5.25
C GLU A 126 -6.70 22.08 -5.04
N MET A 127 -6.34 23.33 -5.32
CA MET A 127 -4.96 23.81 -5.17
C MET A 127 -4.43 23.66 -3.75
N GLY A 128 -5.29 23.83 -2.74
CA GLY A 128 -4.91 23.58 -1.35
C GLY A 128 -4.50 22.14 -1.06
N GLU A 129 -5.16 21.17 -1.69
CA GLU A 129 -4.78 19.76 -1.60
C GLU A 129 -3.42 19.50 -2.26
N ILE A 130 -3.18 20.11 -3.43
CA ILE A 130 -1.87 20.02 -4.11
C ILE A 130 -0.77 20.63 -3.25
N GLN A 131 -1.01 21.80 -2.64
CA GLN A 131 -0.06 22.43 -1.73
C GLN A 131 0.27 21.53 -0.54
N ASN A 132 -0.72 20.95 0.10
CA ASN A 132 -0.54 20.01 1.21
C ASN A 132 0.23 18.77 0.78
N THR A 133 -0.05 18.25 -0.42
CA THR A 133 0.66 17.12 -1.01
C THR A 133 2.13 17.44 -1.23
N CYS A 134 2.46 18.59 -1.78
CA CYS A 134 3.83 19.05 -1.98
C CYS A 134 4.59 19.18 -0.65
N ASN A 135 3.95 19.76 0.37
CA ASN A 135 4.54 19.89 1.69
C ASN A 135 4.78 18.53 2.36
N ALA A 136 3.84 17.61 2.24
CA ALA A 136 3.97 16.26 2.77
C ALA A 136 5.11 15.49 2.07
N LEU A 137 5.21 15.60 0.75
CA LEU A 137 6.29 14.98 -0.01
C LEU A 137 7.66 15.56 0.36
N ALA A 138 7.76 16.88 0.48
CA ALA A 138 9.00 17.53 0.93
C ALA A 138 9.41 17.09 2.33
N ALA A 139 8.47 17.00 3.27
CA ALA A 139 8.75 16.50 4.61
C ALA A 139 9.25 15.06 4.61
N LEU A 140 8.67 14.21 3.77
CA LEU A 140 9.09 12.81 3.63
C LEU A 140 10.51 12.69 3.08
N VAL A 141 10.85 13.48 2.05
CA VAL A 141 12.21 13.54 1.50
C VAL A 141 13.22 14.00 2.57
N HIS A 142 12.87 14.98 3.39
CA HIS A 142 13.71 15.43 4.50
C HIS A 142 13.91 14.34 5.56
N GLN A 143 12.86 13.59 5.87
CA GLN A 143 12.96 12.45 6.81
C GLN A 143 13.89 11.37 6.30
N PHE A 144 13.80 11.01 5.03
CA PHE A 144 14.70 10.04 4.42
C PHE A 144 16.14 10.51 4.39
N ALA A 145 16.39 11.76 4.06
CA ALA A 145 17.72 12.35 4.09
C ALA A 145 18.33 12.35 5.51
N ALA A 146 17.54 12.70 6.52
CA ALA A 146 17.96 12.68 7.92
C ALA A 146 18.27 11.26 8.42
N ALA A 147 17.59 10.25 7.90
CA ALA A 147 17.84 8.84 8.20
C ALA A 147 19.02 8.24 7.40
N GLY A 148 19.65 9.00 6.51
CA GLY A 148 20.72 8.52 5.63
C GLY A 148 20.25 7.61 4.50
N MET A 149 18.96 7.61 4.19
CA MET A 149 18.32 6.73 3.19
C MET A 149 18.23 7.37 1.80
N GLY A 150 18.99 8.39 1.52
CA GLY A 150 18.95 9.14 0.29
C GLY A 150 18.51 10.59 0.50
N GLY A 151 18.23 11.29 -0.57
CA GLY A 151 17.86 12.69 -0.54
C GLY A 151 18.95 13.58 -1.12
N ILE A 152 18.58 14.81 -1.43
CA ILE A 152 19.50 15.82 -1.95
C ILE A 152 19.84 16.76 -0.80
N VAL A 153 21.11 16.80 -0.41
CA VAL A 153 21.61 17.82 0.51
C VAL A 153 22.13 18.99 -0.32
N ILE A 154 21.39 20.08 -0.29
CA ILE A 154 21.84 21.34 -0.89
C ILE A 154 22.53 22.14 0.21
N SER A 155 23.85 22.23 0.14
CA SER A 155 24.59 23.12 1.01
C SER A 155 24.44 24.54 0.52
N PRO A 156 24.00 25.49 1.36
CA PRO A 156 24.05 26.90 0.99
C PRO A 156 25.49 27.32 0.75
N GLN A 157 25.75 27.99 -0.36
CA GLN A 157 27.03 28.60 -0.66
C GLN A 157 27.23 29.86 0.16
#